data_34116c42b1469b1c7f2fc29cfc068767
#
_entry.id   34116c42b1469b1c7f2fc29cfc068767
#
_cell.length_a   1.000
_cell.length_b   1.000
_cell.length_c   1.000
_cell.angle_alpha   90.00
_cell.angle_beta   90.00
_cell.angle_gamma   90.00
#
_symmetry.space_group_name_H-M   'P 1'
#
loop_
_entity.id
_entity.type
_entity.pdbx_description
1 polymer ?
#
loop_
_entity_poly.entity_id
_entity_poly.type
_entity_poly.pdbx_seq_one_letter_code
_entity_poly.pdbx_strand_id
1 'polypeptide(L)'
;MIKKILVSQPKPTSDKSPYYDLEAAYKVSCVFRPFVKVEGLTAKEFRQQKVSILEHTAIVFTSRHAIDHFFLLAKELHLNIPETMKYFCVTETISLYIQKYVQYRKRKVFFGTTGKIQDLVPVMVKHKNERYLVPMSSVHNDDVKNLLEEKKLHHTECVMYRTVSNDLTPEEVKAFDYDMLVFFSPSGVQALQKNIPGFKQGDIKIAAFGPSTCKSVTDAGLRLDIPAPTEKHPSMTSALNAWLKENQKIEPAKKPAAKKAATTKATTAKAATTKAATAKAPAKKTAATAKATTKAATAKAPAKKTATKKTAAKKEA
;
A
#
# COMPACT_ATOMS: atom_id res chain seq x y z
N MET A 1 6.11 -35.67 0.11
CA MET A 1 7.18 -34.64 0.07
C MET A 1 6.72 -33.53 -0.85
N ILE A 2 6.75 -32.27 -0.38
CA ILE A 2 6.33 -31.11 -1.17
C ILE A 2 7.42 -30.75 -2.17
N LYS A 3 7.05 -30.61 -3.44
CA LYS A 3 7.94 -30.20 -4.54
C LYS A 3 7.47 -28.91 -5.19
N LYS A 4 6.14 -28.76 -5.38
CA LYS A 4 5.55 -27.60 -6.06
C LYS A 4 4.56 -26.88 -5.15
N ILE A 5 4.79 -25.60 -4.92
CA ILE A 5 3.93 -24.73 -4.10
C ILE A 5 3.32 -23.67 -5.02
N LEU A 6 2.00 -23.63 -5.10
CA LEU A 6 1.28 -22.56 -5.80
C LEU A 6 0.98 -21.43 -4.83
N VAL A 7 1.51 -20.26 -5.12
CA VAL A 7 1.28 -19.03 -4.33
C VAL A 7 0.31 -18.13 -5.08
N SER A 8 -0.86 -17.88 -4.49
CA SER A 8 -1.94 -17.10 -5.11
C SER A 8 -1.68 -15.58 -5.13
N GLN A 9 -0.45 -15.19 -5.39
CA GLN A 9 0.01 -13.81 -5.48
C GLN A 9 0.82 -13.60 -6.76
N PRO A 10 0.98 -12.34 -7.21
CA PRO A 10 1.93 -11.99 -8.25
C PRO A 10 3.37 -12.37 -7.85
N LYS A 11 4.19 -12.69 -8.84
CA LYS A 11 5.61 -12.96 -8.62
C LYS A 11 6.28 -11.76 -7.95
N PRO A 12 7.08 -11.97 -6.89
CA PRO A 12 7.85 -10.91 -6.26
C PRO A 12 8.75 -10.19 -7.25
N THR A 13 8.81 -8.87 -7.19
CA THR A 13 9.69 -8.04 -8.03
C THR A 13 11.12 -7.99 -7.50
N SER A 14 11.33 -8.36 -6.24
CA SER A 14 12.64 -8.37 -5.59
C SER A 14 13.26 -9.77 -5.59
N ASP A 15 14.50 -9.87 -6.00
CA ASP A 15 15.29 -11.12 -5.93
C ASP A 15 15.61 -11.55 -4.50
N LYS A 16 15.32 -10.69 -3.49
CA LYS A 16 15.50 -10.98 -2.06
C LYS A 16 14.19 -11.45 -1.40
N SER A 17 13.27 -12.00 -2.17
CA SER A 17 12.02 -12.51 -1.60
C SER A 17 12.28 -13.74 -0.72
N PRO A 18 11.68 -13.82 0.49
CA PRO A 18 11.79 -14.98 1.37
C PRO A 18 11.29 -16.31 0.75
N TYR A 19 10.52 -16.24 -0.31
CA TYR A 19 10.12 -17.44 -1.06
C TYR A 19 11.29 -18.12 -1.77
N TYR A 20 12.23 -17.34 -2.28
CA TYR A 20 13.45 -17.90 -2.89
C TYR A 20 14.37 -18.57 -1.87
N ASP A 21 14.37 -18.08 -0.63
CA ASP A 21 15.08 -18.75 0.47
C ASP A 21 14.44 -20.11 0.79
N LEU A 22 13.10 -20.21 0.73
CA LEU A 22 12.39 -21.50 0.88
C LEU A 22 12.70 -22.47 -0.26
N GLU A 23 12.73 -22.00 -1.51
CA GLU A 23 13.11 -22.81 -2.67
C GLU A 23 14.51 -23.41 -2.51
N ALA A 24 15.46 -22.57 -2.11
CA ALA A 24 16.86 -22.99 -1.91
C ALA A 24 17.02 -23.94 -0.73
N ALA A 25 16.32 -23.67 0.40
CA ALA A 25 16.45 -24.46 1.63
C ALA A 25 15.80 -25.83 1.52
N TYR A 26 14.65 -25.96 0.85
CA TYR A 26 13.82 -27.18 0.84
C TYR A 26 13.73 -27.85 -0.54
N LYS A 27 14.40 -27.32 -1.55
CA LYS A 27 14.34 -27.80 -2.94
C LYS A 27 12.90 -27.89 -3.48
N VAL A 28 12.07 -26.91 -3.10
CA VAL A 28 10.70 -26.71 -3.57
C VAL A 28 10.69 -25.68 -4.69
N SER A 29 9.68 -25.73 -5.55
CA SER A 29 9.43 -24.69 -6.57
C SER A 29 8.20 -23.89 -6.19
N CYS A 30 8.33 -22.58 -6.05
CA CYS A 30 7.22 -21.66 -5.78
C CYS A 30 6.70 -21.07 -7.10
N VAL A 31 5.53 -21.50 -7.51
CA VAL A 31 4.85 -20.97 -8.70
C VAL A 31 3.91 -19.86 -8.26
N PHE A 32 4.11 -18.67 -8.81
CA PHE A 32 3.27 -17.51 -8.49
C PHE A 32 2.19 -17.34 -9.55
N ARG A 33 0.95 -17.55 -9.15
CA ARG A 33 -0.22 -17.44 -10.03
C ARG A 33 -1.38 -16.79 -9.26
N PRO A 34 -1.61 -15.48 -9.44
CA PRO A 34 -2.73 -14.82 -8.77
C PRO A 34 -4.06 -15.37 -9.32
N PHE A 35 -4.95 -15.82 -8.43
CA PHE A 35 -6.29 -16.25 -8.77
C PHE A 35 -7.29 -15.11 -8.91
N VAL A 36 -6.90 -13.92 -8.48
CA VAL A 36 -7.70 -12.71 -8.63
C VAL A 36 -6.85 -11.63 -9.28
N LYS A 37 -7.50 -10.77 -10.05
CA LYS A 37 -6.90 -9.56 -10.61
C LYS A 37 -7.78 -8.35 -10.32
N VAL A 38 -7.17 -7.20 -10.26
CA VAL A 38 -7.89 -5.92 -10.22
C VAL A 38 -8.06 -5.44 -11.64
N GLU A 39 -9.29 -5.15 -12.02
CA GLU A 39 -9.67 -4.73 -13.36
C GLU A 39 -10.41 -3.39 -13.29
N GLY A 40 -10.00 -2.43 -14.13
CA GLY A 40 -10.69 -1.16 -14.25
C GLY A 40 -12.05 -1.32 -14.95
N LEU A 41 -12.99 -0.47 -14.58
CA LEU A 41 -14.22 -0.33 -15.38
C LEU A 41 -13.92 0.33 -16.71
N THR A 42 -14.62 -0.09 -17.74
CA THR A 42 -14.61 0.58 -19.04
C THR A 42 -15.30 1.93 -18.97
N ALA A 43 -14.99 2.83 -19.90
CA ALA A 43 -15.68 4.13 -20.01
C ALA A 43 -17.21 3.98 -20.15
N LYS A 44 -17.67 2.91 -20.82
CA LYS A 44 -19.10 2.61 -20.97
C LYS A 44 -19.76 2.27 -19.63
N GLU A 45 -19.14 1.40 -18.84
CA GLU A 45 -19.63 1.02 -17.51
C GLU A 45 -19.61 2.22 -16.54
N PHE A 46 -18.55 3.02 -16.58
CA PHE A 46 -18.45 4.21 -15.73
C PHE A 46 -19.54 5.24 -16.04
N ARG A 47 -19.85 5.49 -17.31
CA ARG A 47 -20.92 6.43 -17.70
C ARG A 47 -22.30 6.04 -17.14
N GLN A 48 -22.54 4.75 -16.87
CA GLN A 48 -23.80 4.29 -16.26
C GLN A 48 -24.00 4.84 -14.85
N GLN A 49 -22.93 5.16 -14.15
CA GLN A 49 -22.98 5.75 -12.80
C GLN A 49 -23.40 7.22 -12.80
N LYS A 50 -23.43 7.88 -13.98
CA LYS A 50 -23.81 9.30 -14.14
C LYS A 50 -23.01 10.26 -13.27
N VAL A 51 -21.74 9.93 -12.99
CA VAL A 51 -20.80 10.75 -12.22
C VAL A 51 -19.94 11.56 -13.16
N SER A 52 -19.92 12.89 -12.98
CA SER A 52 -19.03 13.79 -13.72
C SER A 52 -17.76 14.06 -12.92
N ILE A 53 -16.62 13.57 -13.40
CA ILE A 53 -15.32 13.75 -12.72
C ILE A 53 -14.96 15.24 -12.62
N LEU A 54 -15.20 16.01 -13.69
CA LEU A 54 -14.78 17.43 -13.78
C LEU A 54 -15.63 18.38 -12.92
N GLU A 55 -16.77 17.94 -12.42
CA GLU A 55 -17.55 18.71 -11.44
C GLU A 55 -16.94 18.71 -10.04
N HIS A 56 -15.96 17.83 -9.78
CA HIS A 56 -15.29 17.74 -8.51
C HIS A 56 -14.00 18.59 -8.49
N THR A 57 -13.63 19.05 -7.31
CA THR A 57 -12.45 19.91 -7.10
C THR A 57 -11.36 19.22 -6.28
N ALA A 58 -11.71 18.08 -5.67
CA ALA A 58 -10.83 17.27 -4.87
C ALA A 58 -11.09 15.77 -5.07
N ILE A 59 -10.04 14.95 -4.95
CA ILE A 59 -10.14 13.49 -5.06
C ILE A 59 -9.54 12.85 -3.81
N VAL A 60 -10.21 11.83 -3.28
CA VAL A 60 -9.73 11.04 -2.14
C VAL A 60 -9.22 9.70 -2.62
N PHE A 61 -7.94 9.43 -2.44
CA PHE A 61 -7.32 8.16 -2.82
C PHE A 61 -7.00 7.29 -1.60
N THR A 62 -7.61 6.12 -1.55
CA THR A 62 -7.41 5.13 -0.49
C THR A 62 -6.39 4.05 -0.86
N SER A 63 -6.05 3.92 -2.15
CA SER A 63 -5.13 2.90 -2.65
C SER A 63 -4.41 3.34 -3.92
N ARG A 64 -3.30 2.65 -4.26
CA ARG A 64 -2.62 2.83 -5.55
C ARG A 64 -3.50 2.41 -6.73
N HIS A 65 -4.31 1.36 -6.54
CA HIS A 65 -5.27 0.93 -7.57
C HIS A 65 -6.30 2.01 -7.89
N ALA A 66 -6.78 2.73 -6.87
CA ALA A 66 -7.68 3.87 -7.08
C ALA A 66 -7.02 4.97 -7.95
N ILE A 67 -5.73 5.25 -7.73
CA ILE A 67 -4.97 6.21 -8.55
C ILE A 67 -4.83 5.69 -9.99
N ASP A 68 -4.31 4.47 -10.16
CA ASP A 68 -4.07 3.92 -11.49
C ASP A 68 -5.35 3.88 -12.33
N HIS A 69 -6.44 3.35 -11.77
CA HIS A 69 -7.71 3.23 -12.50
C HIS A 69 -8.40 4.57 -12.72
N PHE A 70 -8.26 5.54 -11.80
CA PHE A 70 -8.75 6.90 -12.02
C PHE A 70 -8.10 7.53 -13.25
N PHE A 71 -6.77 7.54 -13.32
CA PHE A 71 -6.07 8.18 -14.43
C PHE A 71 -6.18 7.40 -15.74
N LEU A 72 -6.24 6.07 -15.69
CA LEU A 72 -6.52 5.26 -16.88
C LEU A 72 -7.90 5.56 -17.44
N LEU A 73 -8.92 5.62 -16.59
CA LEU A 73 -10.29 5.95 -16.99
C LEU A 73 -10.40 7.39 -17.49
N ALA A 74 -9.76 8.35 -16.82
CA ALA A 74 -9.72 9.75 -17.28
C ALA A 74 -9.11 9.86 -18.68
N LYS A 75 -8.04 9.10 -18.96
CA LYS A 75 -7.43 9.02 -20.29
C LYS A 75 -8.38 8.40 -21.31
N GLU A 76 -9.06 7.30 -20.99
CA GLU A 76 -10.03 6.65 -21.87
C GLU A 76 -11.24 7.56 -22.18
N LEU A 77 -11.65 8.36 -21.21
CA LEU A 77 -12.70 9.36 -21.35
C LEU A 77 -12.22 10.67 -22.01
N HIS A 78 -10.94 10.78 -22.37
CA HIS A 78 -10.31 12.00 -22.90
C HIS A 78 -10.49 13.22 -22.00
N LEU A 79 -10.47 13.03 -20.68
CA LEU A 79 -10.61 14.12 -19.71
C LEU A 79 -9.26 14.74 -19.35
N ASN A 80 -9.19 16.06 -19.44
CA ASN A 80 -8.08 16.83 -18.91
C ASN A 80 -8.35 17.19 -17.45
N ILE A 81 -7.65 16.56 -16.53
CA ILE A 81 -7.79 16.85 -15.10
C ILE A 81 -7.21 18.23 -14.81
N PRO A 82 -8.00 19.16 -14.24
CA PRO A 82 -7.55 20.52 -14.01
C PRO A 82 -6.33 20.58 -13.08
N GLU A 83 -5.38 21.45 -13.34
CA GLU A 83 -4.24 21.67 -12.43
C GLU A 83 -4.67 22.15 -11.04
N THR A 84 -5.88 22.70 -10.92
CA THR A 84 -6.45 23.14 -9.64
C THR A 84 -6.91 21.99 -8.76
N MET A 85 -7.06 20.80 -9.31
CA MET A 85 -7.50 19.60 -8.59
C MET A 85 -6.62 19.34 -7.36
N LYS A 86 -7.26 19.04 -6.24
CA LYS A 86 -6.61 18.67 -4.98
C LYS A 86 -6.70 17.17 -4.76
N TYR A 87 -5.71 16.61 -4.08
CA TYR A 87 -5.61 15.17 -3.85
C TYR A 87 -5.43 14.89 -2.37
N PHE A 88 -6.27 14.02 -1.82
CA PHE A 88 -6.25 13.61 -0.43
C PHE A 88 -5.94 12.11 -0.39
N CYS A 89 -4.80 11.74 0.17
CA CYS A 89 -4.27 10.37 0.15
C CYS A 89 -4.20 9.82 1.57
N VAL A 90 -4.65 8.60 1.81
CA VAL A 90 -4.66 8.03 3.17
C VAL A 90 -3.27 7.78 3.74
N THR A 91 -2.23 7.72 2.90
CA THR A 91 -0.82 7.60 3.33
C THR A 91 0.10 8.47 2.49
N GLU A 92 1.29 8.79 3.04
CA GLU A 92 2.36 9.46 2.31
C GLU A 92 2.80 8.65 1.08
N THR A 93 2.92 7.32 1.20
CA THR A 93 3.31 6.44 0.10
C THR A 93 2.35 6.53 -1.09
N ILE A 94 1.03 6.65 -0.83
CA ILE A 94 0.02 6.86 -1.87
C ILE A 94 0.15 8.27 -2.45
N SER A 95 0.41 9.28 -1.62
CA SER A 95 0.60 10.65 -2.07
C SER A 95 1.83 10.81 -2.98
N LEU A 96 2.91 10.10 -2.69
CA LEU A 96 4.10 10.08 -3.54
C LEU A 96 3.85 9.32 -4.85
N TYR A 97 3.01 8.28 -4.82
CA TYR A 97 2.68 7.49 -6.02
C TYR A 97 1.94 8.30 -7.08
N ILE A 98 1.20 9.34 -6.69
CA ILE A 98 0.45 10.19 -7.64
C ILE A 98 1.38 10.93 -8.62
N GLN A 99 2.67 11.07 -8.30
CA GLN A 99 3.67 11.69 -9.18
C GLN A 99 3.83 10.98 -10.53
N LYS A 100 3.40 9.71 -10.60
CA LYS A 100 3.33 8.97 -11.86
C LYS A 100 2.42 9.63 -12.90
N TYR A 101 1.43 10.40 -12.44
CA TYR A 101 0.39 10.96 -13.28
C TYR A 101 0.31 12.48 -13.28
N VAL A 102 0.67 13.14 -12.18
CA VAL A 102 0.57 14.58 -12.03
C VAL A 102 1.82 15.16 -11.36
N GLN A 103 2.13 16.43 -11.67
CA GLN A 103 3.19 17.14 -10.97
C GLN A 103 2.83 17.31 -9.49
N TYR A 104 3.66 16.77 -8.61
CA TYR A 104 3.48 16.89 -7.17
C TYR A 104 3.64 18.33 -6.69
N ARG A 105 2.62 18.85 -6.03
CA ARG A 105 2.63 20.19 -5.43
C ARG A 105 2.13 20.10 -4.00
N LYS A 106 2.96 20.40 -3.00
CA LYS A 106 2.65 20.29 -1.56
C LYS A 106 1.32 20.96 -1.15
N ARG A 107 0.97 22.07 -1.81
CA ARG A 107 -0.29 22.81 -1.54
C ARG A 107 -1.56 22.14 -2.10
N LYS A 108 -1.41 21.09 -2.89
CA LYS A 108 -2.53 20.39 -3.56
C LYS A 108 -2.62 18.91 -3.18
N VAL A 109 -1.58 18.35 -2.58
CA VAL A 109 -1.52 16.95 -2.19
C VAL A 109 -1.39 16.86 -0.67
N PHE A 110 -2.40 16.27 -0.05
CA PHE A 110 -2.51 16.09 1.39
C PHE A 110 -2.51 14.60 1.71
N PHE A 111 -1.94 14.21 2.85
CA PHE A 111 -1.89 12.79 3.22
C PHE A 111 -2.02 12.59 4.73
N GLY A 112 -2.54 11.41 5.09
CA GLY A 112 -2.60 10.89 6.44
C GLY A 112 -1.35 10.08 6.81
N THR A 113 -1.23 9.71 8.07
CA THR A 113 -0.06 9.02 8.63
C THR A 113 -0.31 7.54 8.89
N THR A 114 -1.52 7.14 9.31
CA THR A 114 -1.82 5.77 9.73
C THR A 114 -2.45 4.90 8.64
N GLY A 115 -2.82 5.50 7.51
CA GLY A 115 -3.54 4.81 6.44
C GLY A 115 -5.06 4.75 6.65
N LYS A 116 -5.55 5.36 7.71
CA LYS A 116 -6.98 5.49 7.98
C LYS A 116 -7.49 6.83 7.45
N ILE A 117 -8.72 6.83 6.93
CA ILE A 117 -9.34 8.05 6.41
C ILE A 117 -9.52 9.13 7.49
N GLN A 118 -9.64 8.73 8.76
CA GLN A 118 -9.76 9.60 9.91
C GLN A 118 -8.63 10.62 10.02
N ASP A 119 -7.41 10.25 9.61
CA ASP A 119 -6.26 11.16 9.64
C ASP A 119 -6.40 12.34 8.67
N LEU A 120 -7.18 12.17 7.61
CA LEU A 120 -7.42 13.21 6.61
C LEU A 120 -8.51 14.19 7.03
N VAL A 121 -9.40 13.81 7.95
CA VAL A 121 -10.55 14.61 8.34
C VAL A 121 -10.18 16.04 8.76
N PRO A 122 -9.17 16.28 9.62
CA PRO A 122 -8.80 17.63 10.04
C PRO A 122 -8.41 18.53 8.86
N VAL A 123 -7.77 17.96 7.84
CA VAL A 123 -7.37 18.70 6.64
C VAL A 123 -8.57 18.89 5.71
N MET A 124 -9.40 17.85 5.52
CA MET A 124 -10.60 17.93 4.68
C MET A 124 -11.61 18.95 5.22
N VAL A 125 -11.79 19.04 6.52
CA VAL A 125 -12.66 20.06 7.15
C VAL A 125 -12.15 21.48 6.90
N LYS A 126 -10.83 21.70 6.85
CA LYS A 126 -10.27 23.00 6.42
C LYS A 126 -10.57 23.31 4.95
N HIS A 127 -10.85 22.30 4.16
CA HIS A 127 -11.19 22.37 2.74
C HIS A 127 -12.67 22.01 2.48
N LYS A 128 -13.57 22.32 3.41
CA LYS A 128 -15.01 21.93 3.37
C LYS A 128 -15.77 22.41 2.12
N ASN A 129 -15.26 23.40 1.42
CA ASN A 129 -15.88 23.93 0.21
C ASN A 129 -15.52 23.11 -1.05
N GLU A 130 -14.63 22.14 -0.92
CA GLU A 130 -14.29 21.24 -2.04
C GLU A 130 -15.41 20.22 -2.25
N ARG A 131 -15.58 19.81 -3.51
CA ARG A 131 -16.43 18.68 -3.90
C ARG A 131 -15.52 17.46 -4.07
N TYR A 132 -15.65 16.53 -3.14
CA TYR A 132 -14.79 15.35 -3.08
C TYR A 132 -15.31 14.24 -3.98
N LEU A 133 -14.46 13.72 -4.87
CA LEU A 133 -14.69 12.47 -5.58
C LEU A 133 -13.95 11.35 -4.83
N VAL A 134 -14.61 10.21 -4.63
CA VAL A 134 -14.03 9.06 -3.93
C VAL A 134 -13.99 7.85 -4.87
N PRO A 135 -12.90 7.65 -5.62
CA PRO A 135 -12.69 6.44 -6.42
C PRO A 135 -12.54 5.20 -5.55
N MET A 136 -13.35 4.17 -5.81
CA MET A 136 -13.35 2.96 -5.01
C MET A 136 -13.48 1.69 -5.84
N SER A 137 -13.30 0.54 -5.19
CA SER A 137 -13.59 -0.78 -5.74
C SER A 137 -15.09 -1.06 -5.73
N SER A 138 -15.54 -1.97 -6.59
CA SER A 138 -16.92 -2.49 -6.52
C SER A 138 -17.24 -3.19 -5.20
N VAL A 139 -16.21 -3.71 -4.51
CA VAL A 139 -16.32 -4.26 -3.16
C VAL A 139 -15.57 -3.32 -2.23
N HIS A 140 -16.29 -2.62 -1.39
CA HIS A 140 -15.78 -1.66 -0.42
C HIS A 140 -16.65 -1.68 0.84
N ASN A 141 -16.17 -1.04 1.90
CA ASN A 141 -16.95 -0.74 3.09
C ASN A 141 -17.41 0.73 3.03
N ASP A 142 -18.43 1.07 3.81
CA ASP A 142 -18.99 2.41 3.87
C ASP A 142 -18.26 3.35 4.84
N ASP A 143 -17.08 2.96 5.37
CA ASP A 143 -16.36 3.74 6.37
C ASP A 143 -16.03 5.16 5.88
N VAL A 144 -15.60 5.28 4.62
CA VAL A 144 -15.25 6.58 4.02
C VAL A 144 -16.50 7.43 3.86
N LYS A 145 -17.58 6.85 3.32
CA LYS A 145 -18.87 7.50 3.13
C LYS A 145 -19.42 8.03 4.46
N ASN A 146 -19.60 7.14 5.43
CA ASN A 146 -20.15 7.48 6.74
C ASN A 146 -19.37 8.61 7.41
N LEU A 147 -18.04 8.59 7.30
CA LEU A 147 -17.19 9.61 7.86
C LEU A 147 -17.35 10.96 7.16
N LEU A 148 -17.45 11.00 5.83
CA LEU A 148 -17.63 12.21 5.06
C LEU A 148 -19.03 12.81 5.29
N GLU A 149 -20.06 11.97 5.42
CA GLU A 149 -21.42 12.35 5.78
C GLU A 149 -21.48 12.95 7.20
N GLU A 150 -20.88 12.29 8.19
CA GLU A 150 -20.79 12.78 9.57
C GLU A 150 -20.18 14.19 9.64
N LYS A 151 -19.15 14.44 8.84
CA LYS A 151 -18.46 15.74 8.77
C LYS A 151 -19.14 16.73 7.81
N LYS A 152 -20.26 16.36 7.20
CA LYS A 152 -21.01 17.20 6.23
C LYS A 152 -20.14 17.71 5.10
N LEU A 153 -19.27 16.84 4.56
CA LEU A 153 -18.43 17.14 3.42
C LEU A 153 -19.12 16.70 2.13
N HIS A 154 -19.18 17.59 1.16
CA HIS A 154 -19.76 17.27 -0.16
C HIS A 154 -18.90 16.24 -0.87
N HIS A 155 -19.43 15.03 -1.08
CA HIS A 155 -18.71 13.95 -1.72
C HIS A 155 -19.58 13.16 -2.68
N THR A 156 -18.93 12.50 -3.62
CA THR A 156 -19.53 11.54 -4.54
C THR A 156 -18.63 10.33 -4.60
N GLU A 157 -19.18 9.15 -4.36
CA GLU A 157 -18.50 7.90 -4.53
C GLU A 157 -18.64 7.41 -5.97
N CYS A 158 -17.59 6.80 -6.50
CA CYS A 158 -17.65 6.19 -7.81
C CYS A 158 -16.79 4.91 -7.87
N VAL A 159 -17.38 3.87 -8.40
CA VAL A 159 -16.68 2.62 -8.66
C VAL A 159 -15.83 2.80 -9.91
N MET A 160 -14.53 2.56 -9.80
CA MET A 160 -13.60 2.66 -10.93
C MET A 160 -12.89 1.35 -11.25
N TYR A 161 -12.92 0.40 -10.34
CA TYR A 161 -12.28 -0.90 -10.52
C TYR A 161 -13.00 -1.98 -9.70
N ARG A 162 -12.74 -3.22 -10.08
CA ARG A 162 -13.29 -4.40 -9.40
C ARG A 162 -12.23 -5.48 -9.27
N THR A 163 -12.37 -6.31 -8.25
CA THR A 163 -11.60 -7.53 -8.13
C THR A 163 -12.37 -8.65 -8.81
N VAL A 164 -11.76 -9.24 -9.82
CA VAL A 164 -12.35 -10.32 -10.61
C VAL A 164 -11.51 -11.58 -10.51
N SER A 165 -12.13 -12.74 -10.76
CA SER A 165 -11.41 -13.98 -10.91
C SER A 165 -10.42 -13.87 -12.08
N ASN A 166 -9.19 -14.32 -11.86
CA ASN A 166 -8.19 -14.47 -12.89
C ASN A 166 -8.20 -15.92 -13.33
N ASP A 167 -9.10 -16.24 -14.24
CA ASP A 167 -9.42 -17.58 -14.62
C ASP A 167 -8.19 -18.34 -15.16
N LEU A 168 -8.06 -19.61 -14.79
CA LEU A 168 -7.03 -20.50 -15.30
C LEU A 168 -7.37 -20.90 -16.75
N THR A 169 -6.34 -21.04 -17.57
CA THR A 169 -6.55 -21.59 -18.91
C THR A 169 -6.83 -23.12 -18.82
N PRO A 170 -7.47 -23.71 -19.83
CA PRO A 170 -7.70 -25.16 -19.84
C PRO A 170 -6.42 -25.97 -19.71
N GLU A 171 -5.29 -25.45 -20.21
CA GLU A 171 -3.96 -26.05 -20.10
C GLU A 171 -3.46 -25.98 -18.65
N GLU A 172 -3.62 -24.83 -17.97
CA GLU A 172 -3.26 -24.66 -16.56
C GLU A 172 -4.09 -25.59 -15.65
N VAL A 173 -5.37 -25.79 -15.97
CA VAL A 173 -6.24 -26.72 -15.22
C VAL A 173 -5.78 -28.17 -15.41
N LYS A 174 -5.42 -28.57 -16.65
CA LYS A 174 -4.91 -29.93 -16.94
C LYS A 174 -3.55 -30.19 -16.29
N ALA A 175 -2.71 -29.15 -16.23
CA ALA A 175 -1.37 -29.21 -15.64
C ALA A 175 -1.36 -28.89 -14.13
N PHE A 176 -2.51 -28.91 -13.46
CA PHE A 176 -2.64 -28.56 -12.05
C PHE A 176 -2.11 -29.69 -11.16
N ASP A 177 -0.80 -29.72 -10.94
CA ASP A 177 -0.06 -30.72 -10.16
C ASP A 177 0.74 -30.10 -9.01
N TYR A 178 0.05 -29.42 -8.11
CA TYR A 178 0.67 -28.79 -6.96
C TYR A 178 0.51 -29.63 -5.70
N ASP A 179 1.57 -29.67 -4.90
CA ASP A 179 1.55 -30.34 -3.60
C ASP A 179 1.00 -29.43 -2.48
N MET A 180 1.10 -28.10 -2.69
CA MET A 180 0.64 -27.13 -1.73
C MET A 180 0.07 -25.89 -2.42
N LEU A 181 -1.05 -25.35 -1.86
CA LEU A 181 -1.69 -24.12 -2.29
C LEU A 181 -1.63 -23.08 -1.17
N VAL A 182 -1.26 -21.84 -1.52
CA VAL A 182 -1.14 -20.74 -0.56
C VAL A 182 -2.08 -19.60 -0.94
N PHE A 183 -3.07 -19.32 -0.08
CA PHE A 183 -4.07 -18.29 -0.29
C PHE A 183 -3.89 -17.08 0.61
N PHE A 184 -4.19 -15.89 0.07
CA PHE A 184 -4.09 -14.60 0.77
C PHE A 184 -5.40 -13.84 0.84
N SER A 185 -6.45 -14.35 0.21
CA SER A 185 -7.77 -13.73 0.25
C SER A 185 -8.89 -14.78 0.08
N PRO A 186 -10.09 -14.52 0.65
CA PRO A 186 -11.27 -15.35 0.41
C PRO A 186 -11.60 -15.49 -1.08
N SER A 187 -11.45 -14.40 -1.84
CA SER A 187 -11.68 -14.40 -3.29
C SER A 187 -10.76 -15.36 -4.04
N GLY A 188 -9.53 -15.61 -3.53
CA GLY A 188 -8.62 -16.59 -4.11
C GLY A 188 -9.13 -18.01 -3.95
N VAL A 189 -9.72 -18.36 -2.80
CA VAL A 189 -10.34 -19.66 -2.54
C VAL A 189 -11.57 -19.87 -3.44
N GLN A 190 -12.44 -18.86 -3.54
CA GLN A 190 -13.60 -18.89 -4.42
C GLN A 190 -13.20 -19.04 -5.89
N ALA A 191 -12.13 -18.35 -6.31
CA ALA A 191 -11.61 -18.46 -7.67
C ALA A 191 -11.06 -19.87 -7.97
N LEU A 192 -10.42 -20.56 -7.01
CA LEU A 192 -10.04 -21.95 -7.18
C LEU A 192 -11.25 -22.82 -7.48
N GLN A 193 -12.32 -22.73 -6.67
CA GLN A 193 -13.55 -23.52 -6.86
C GLN A 193 -14.25 -23.22 -8.18
N LYS A 194 -14.23 -21.94 -8.61
CA LYS A 194 -14.77 -21.53 -9.91
C LYS A 194 -13.99 -22.12 -11.08
N ASN A 195 -12.65 -22.09 -10.99
CA ASN A 195 -11.77 -22.57 -12.06
C ASN A 195 -11.70 -24.06 -12.16
N ILE A 196 -11.83 -24.77 -11.04
CA ILE A 196 -11.79 -26.23 -10.95
C ILE A 196 -13.04 -26.70 -10.23
N PRO A 197 -14.18 -26.79 -10.93
CA PRO A 197 -15.44 -27.28 -10.33
C PRO A 197 -15.25 -28.71 -9.79
N GLY A 198 -15.66 -28.92 -8.54
CA GLY A 198 -15.48 -30.21 -7.88
C GLY A 198 -14.06 -30.52 -7.45
N PHE A 199 -13.20 -29.49 -7.25
CA PHE A 199 -11.83 -29.62 -6.77
C PHE A 199 -11.79 -30.54 -5.53
N LYS A 200 -11.03 -31.61 -5.62
CA LYS A 200 -10.76 -32.54 -4.52
C LYS A 200 -9.35 -32.31 -4.00
N GLN A 201 -9.24 -31.90 -2.75
CA GLN A 201 -7.95 -31.56 -2.15
C GLN A 201 -7.00 -32.74 -2.04
N GLY A 202 -7.49 -33.95 -1.70
CA GLY A 202 -6.64 -35.12 -1.50
C GLY A 202 -5.49 -34.84 -0.53
N ASP A 203 -4.27 -35.11 -0.99
CA ASP A 203 -3.04 -34.90 -0.23
C ASP A 203 -2.49 -33.48 -0.32
N ILE A 204 -3.05 -32.62 -1.17
CA ILE A 204 -2.63 -31.22 -1.34
C ILE A 204 -2.76 -30.50 0.00
N LYS A 205 -1.69 -29.78 0.40
CA LYS A 205 -1.70 -28.96 1.60
C LYS A 205 -2.23 -27.57 1.29
N ILE A 206 -3.03 -27.00 2.19
CA ILE A 206 -3.56 -25.65 2.04
C ILE A 206 -3.06 -24.76 3.16
N ALA A 207 -2.39 -23.67 2.76
CA ALA A 207 -1.98 -22.58 3.62
C ALA A 207 -2.86 -21.36 3.36
N ALA A 208 -3.30 -20.66 4.41
CA ALA A 208 -4.11 -19.45 4.27
C ALA A 208 -3.64 -18.35 5.21
N PHE A 209 -3.60 -17.12 4.68
CA PHE A 209 -3.18 -15.94 5.43
C PHE A 209 -4.38 -15.05 5.78
N GLY A 210 -4.56 -14.80 7.06
CA GLY A 210 -5.63 -13.97 7.62
C GLY A 210 -6.88 -14.77 8.02
N PRO A 211 -7.58 -14.35 9.08
CA PRO A 211 -8.73 -15.08 9.64
C PRO A 211 -9.86 -15.30 8.62
N SER A 212 -10.15 -14.28 7.80
CA SER A 212 -11.19 -14.36 6.76
C SER A 212 -10.84 -15.36 5.66
N THR A 213 -9.56 -15.47 5.28
CA THR A 213 -9.10 -16.45 4.29
C THR A 213 -9.13 -17.85 4.86
N CYS A 214 -8.67 -18.04 6.11
CA CYS A 214 -8.74 -19.31 6.82
C CYS A 214 -10.18 -19.81 6.90
N LYS A 215 -11.12 -18.92 7.30
CA LYS A 215 -12.55 -19.25 7.33
C LYS A 215 -13.08 -19.62 5.95
N SER A 216 -12.71 -18.90 4.89
CA SER A 216 -13.13 -19.20 3.53
C SER A 216 -12.67 -20.58 3.05
N VAL A 217 -11.49 -21.06 3.48
CA VAL A 217 -11.01 -22.42 3.17
C VAL A 217 -11.90 -23.47 3.84
N THR A 218 -12.23 -23.28 5.13
CA THR A 218 -13.09 -24.21 5.86
C THR A 218 -14.54 -24.18 5.37
N ASP A 219 -15.09 -23.00 5.07
CA ASP A 219 -16.43 -22.83 4.51
C ASP A 219 -16.55 -23.49 3.11
N ALA A 220 -15.43 -23.56 2.38
CA ALA A 220 -15.34 -24.26 1.09
C ALA A 220 -15.26 -25.79 1.23
N GLY A 221 -15.33 -26.34 2.46
CA GLY A 221 -15.18 -27.77 2.73
C GLY A 221 -13.76 -28.31 2.55
N LEU A 222 -12.75 -27.41 2.54
CA LEU A 222 -11.35 -27.77 2.36
C LEU A 222 -10.63 -27.83 3.71
N ARG A 223 -9.64 -28.73 3.81
CA ARG A 223 -8.80 -28.85 4.99
C ARG A 223 -7.75 -27.75 5.02
N LEU A 224 -7.72 -26.97 6.12
CA LEU A 224 -6.68 -25.97 6.34
C LEU A 224 -5.52 -26.62 7.10
N ASP A 225 -4.36 -26.72 6.42
CA ASP A 225 -3.16 -27.35 7.01
C ASP A 225 -2.25 -26.33 7.70
N ILE A 226 -2.14 -25.12 7.16
CA ILE A 226 -1.20 -24.08 7.65
C ILE A 226 -1.94 -22.73 7.79
N PRO A 227 -2.49 -22.43 8.97
CA PRO A 227 -3.04 -21.09 9.24
C PRO A 227 -1.92 -20.08 9.51
N ALA A 228 -2.06 -18.84 8.97
CA ALA A 228 -1.20 -17.70 9.26
C ALA A 228 -2.04 -16.40 9.23
N PRO A 229 -1.64 -15.33 9.93
CA PRO A 229 -0.53 -15.27 10.89
C PRO A 229 -0.87 -15.97 12.21
N THR A 230 0.15 -16.44 12.90
CA THR A 230 0.07 -16.92 14.28
C THR A 230 1.08 -16.15 15.13
N GLU A 231 0.98 -16.22 16.47
CA GLU A 231 1.93 -15.56 17.37
C GLU A 231 3.39 -15.96 17.09
N LYS A 232 3.61 -17.23 16.75
CA LYS A 232 4.95 -17.75 16.42
C LYS A 232 5.37 -17.45 14.98
N HIS A 233 4.43 -17.33 14.07
CA HIS A 233 4.67 -17.17 12.63
C HIS A 233 3.84 -16.00 12.09
N PRO A 234 4.33 -14.75 12.20
CA PRO A 234 3.59 -13.55 11.81
C PRO A 234 3.48 -13.36 10.29
N SER A 235 4.23 -14.13 9.51
CA SER A 235 4.17 -14.08 8.04
C SER A 235 3.91 -15.47 7.45
N MET A 236 3.35 -15.51 6.23
CA MET A 236 3.13 -16.77 5.52
C MET A 236 4.43 -17.52 5.26
N THR A 237 5.49 -16.83 4.86
CA THR A 237 6.79 -17.46 4.61
C THR A 237 7.41 -18.06 5.89
N SER A 238 7.20 -17.42 7.04
CA SER A 238 7.61 -18.00 8.33
C SER A 238 6.82 -19.25 8.67
N ALA A 239 5.50 -19.26 8.43
CA ALA A 239 4.65 -20.43 8.65
C ALA A 239 5.00 -21.58 7.71
N LEU A 240 5.24 -21.30 6.43
CA LEU A 240 5.69 -22.29 5.45
C LEU A 240 7.05 -22.88 5.82
N ASN A 241 7.99 -22.03 6.25
CA ASN A 241 9.33 -22.48 6.67
C ASN A 241 9.25 -23.44 7.88
N ALA A 242 8.45 -23.10 8.88
CA ALA A 242 8.26 -23.96 10.05
C ALA A 242 7.64 -25.32 9.67
N TRP A 243 6.56 -25.28 8.87
CA TRP A 243 5.88 -26.48 8.43
C TRP A 243 6.78 -27.39 7.56
N LEU A 244 7.50 -26.81 6.60
CA LEU A 244 8.44 -27.55 5.74
C LEU A 244 9.57 -28.17 6.57
N LYS A 245 10.09 -27.45 7.56
CA LYS A 245 11.13 -27.95 8.45
C LYS A 245 10.67 -29.18 9.25
N GLU A 246 9.43 -29.21 9.70
CA GLU A 246 8.86 -30.30 10.47
C GLU A 246 8.48 -31.52 9.61
N ASN A 247 7.98 -31.26 8.40
CA ASN A 247 7.38 -32.29 7.55
C ASN A 247 8.29 -32.77 6.39
N GLN A 248 9.35 -32.02 6.09
CA GLN A 248 10.35 -32.39 5.08
C GLN A 248 11.67 -32.67 5.75
N LYS A 249 12.03 -33.97 5.91
CA LYS A 249 13.36 -34.40 6.31
C LYS A 249 14.33 -34.14 5.15
N ILE A 250 14.88 -32.94 5.07
CA ILE A 250 16.00 -32.62 4.18
C ILE A 250 17.22 -32.45 5.07
N GLU A 251 18.30 -33.18 4.76
CA GLU A 251 19.59 -32.90 5.36
C GLU A 251 19.94 -31.43 5.17
N PRO A 252 20.34 -30.69 6.22
CA PRO A 252 20.60 -29.27 6.10
C PRO A 252 21.68 -29.04 5.06
N ALA A 253 21.33 -28.40 3.96
CA ALA A 253 22.31 -27.89 3.02
C ALA A 253 23.32 -27.04 3.77
N LYS A 254 24.60 -27.40 3.73
CA LYS A 254 25.71 -26.65 4.33
C LYS A 254 25.54 -25.19 3.92
N LYS A 255 25.42 -24.29 4.91
CA LYS A 255 25.48 -22.84 4.68
C LYS A 255 26.66 -22.53 3.76
N PRO A 256 26.49 -21.74 2.71
CA PRO A 256 27.65 -21.28 1.94
C PRO A 256 28.56 -20.52 2.90
N ALA A 257 29.79 -21.00 3.05
CA ALA A 257 30.80 -20.41 3.90
C ALA A 257 30.98 -18.94 3.49
N ALA A 258 30.80 -18.02 4.41
CA ALA A 258 31.13 -16.62 4.22
C ALA A 258 32.59 -16.56 3.75
N LYS A 259 32.83 -16.10 2.52
CA LYS A 259 34.17 -15.78 2.02
C LYS A 259 34.77 -14.73 2.97
N LYS A 260 35.65 -15.19 3.87
CA LYS A 260 36.58 -14.31 4.59
C LYS A 260 37.41 -13.57 3.56
N ALA A 261 37.30 -12.27 3.53
CA ALA A 261 38.20 -11.42 2.78
C ALA A 261 39.63 -11.70 3.24
N ALA A 262 40.44 -12.23 2.35
CA ALA A 262 41.87 -12.41 2.59
C ALA A 262 42.53 -11.03 2.60
N THR A 263 42.98 -10.62 3.78
CA THR A 263 43.86 -9.47 3.98
C THR A 263 45.24 -9.83 3.47
N THR A 264 45.57 -9.40 2.26
CA THR A 264 46.93 -9.51 1.74
C THR A 264 47.79 -8.42 2.39
N LYS A 265 48.68 -8.84 3.27
CA LYS A 265 49.79 -8.03 3.73
C LYS A 265 50.74 -7.80 2.54
N ALA A 266 50.87 -6.59 2.10
CA ALA A 266 51.96 -6.18 1.20
C ALA A 266 53.13 -5.72 2.02
N THR A 267 54.20 -6.44 1.84
CA THR A 267 55.54 -6.21 2.39
C THR A 267 56.17 -4.99 1.73
N THR A 268 56.83 -4.20 2.56
CA THR A 268 57.68 -3.05 2.24
C THR A 268 58.82 -3.37 1.28
N ALA A 269 58.99 -2.54 0.25
CA ALA A 269 60.30 -2.34 -0.40
C ALA A 269 60.50 -0.83 -0.68
N LYS A 270 61.65 -0.37 -0.25
CA LYS A 270 62.22 0.99 -0.17
C LYS A 270 62.96 1.32 -1.45
N ALA A 271 62.76 2.51 -2.03
CA ALA A 271 63.75 3.32 -2.77
C ALA A 271 63.06 4.63 -3.24
N ALA A 272 63.38 5.72 -2.74
CA ALA A 272 64.47 6.71 -2.88
C ALA A 272 64.27 7.70 -4.03
N THR A 273 64.17 8.99 -3.59
CA THR A 273 64.57 10.24 -4.26
C THR A 273 63.91 10.67 -5.57
N THR A 274 63.31 11.83 -5.67
CA THR A 274 63.89 13.21 -5.77
C THR A 274 62.84 14.31 -5.75
N LYS A 275 63.12 15.33 -5.02
CA LYS A 275 62.93 16.80 -5.05
C LYS A 275 62.21 17.45 -6.23
N ALA A 276 61.27 18.34 -5.93
CA ALA A 276 61.28 19.82 -6.01
C ALA A 276 59.85 20.34 -5.84
N ALA A 277 59.51 21.12 -4.84
CA ALA A 277 59.58 22.59 -4.64
C ALA A 277 58.51 23.27 -5.50
N THR A 278 57.63 23.99 -5.00
CA THR A 278 57.42 25.27 -4.30
C THR A 278 55.95 25.64 -4.48
N ALA A 279 55.26 26.13 -3.66
CA ALA A 279 55.11 27.19 -2.71
C ALA A 279 53.68 27.74 -2.69
N LYS A 280 53.21 27.96 -1.57
CA LYS A 280 52.57 29.09 -0.89
C LYS A 280 51.05 29.12 -0.80
N ALA A 281 50.58 28.88 0.41
CA ALA A 281 49.45 29.57 1.03
C ALA A 281 49.83 31.04 1.37
N PRO A 282 48.91 31.94 1.74
CA PRO A 282 48.25 31.89 3.02
C PRO A 282 46.83 32.50 3.11
N ALA A 283 46.15 32.03 4.09
CA ALA A 283 45.22 32.56 5.05
C ALA A 283 44.99 34.07 5.25
N LYS A 284 43.75 34.41 5.66
CA LYS A 284 43.34 35.28 6.79
C LYS A 284 41.81 35.37 6.79
N LYS A 285 41.12 34.84 7.80
CA LYS A 285 40.71 35.43 9.11
C LYS A 285 40.15 36.84 8.99
N THR A 286 38.87 36.98 9.35
CA THR A 286 38.48 37.85 10.48
C THR A 286 37.02 37.57 10.90
N ALA A 287 36.88 37.38 12.20
CA ALA A 287 35.65 37.38 12.97
C ALA A 287 35.38 38.80 13.49
N ALA A 288 34.11 39.06 13.79
CA ALA A 288 33.66 40.00 14.88
C ALA A 288 32.12 39.96 14.88
N THR A 289 31.49 39.37 15.86
CA THR A 289 31.06 39.83 17.21
C THR A 289 30.29 41.16 17.23
N ALA A 290 29.12 41.06 17.77
CA ALA A 290 28.55 41.78 18.93
C ALA A 290 27.08 42.17 18.72
N LYS A 291 26.27 41.67 19.59
CA LYS A 291 25.56 42.17 20.80
C LYS A 291 24.27 42.94 20.50
N ALA A 292 23.20 42.33 20.88
CA ALA A 292 22.26 42.62 21.96
C ALA A 292 21.88 44.06 22.20
N THR A 293 20.57 44.33 22.17
CA THR A 293 19.90 45.02 23.28
C THR A 293 18.38 44.87 23.23
N THR A 294 17.87 44.41 24.32
CA THR A 294 16.56 44.44 24.92
C THR A 294 15.86 45.77 24.89
N LYS A 295 14.54 45.82 24.69
CA LYS A 295 13.64 46.58 25.60
C LYS A 295 12.19 46.14 25.46
N ALA A 296 11.67 45.74 26.59
CA ALA A 296 10.28 45.53 26.90
C ALA A 296 9.56 46.87 27.10
N ALA A 297 8.24 46.87 26.91
CA ALA A 297 7.27 47.60 27.73
C ALA A 297 5.86 47.45 27.14
N THR A 298 5.05 46.72 27.81
CA THR A 298 3.89 47.04 28.68
C THR A 298 2.64 47.55 27.99
N ALA A 299 1.64 46.68 28.08
CA ALA A 299 0.32 46.83 28.72
C ALA A 299 -0.61 47.96 28.26
N LYS A 300 -1.79 47.54 27.83
CA LYS A 300 -3.07 47.97 28.50
C LYS A 300 -4.28 47.46 27.71
N ALA A 301 -5.05 46.60 28.34
CA ALA A 301 -6.49 46.59 28.22
C ALA A 301 -7.01 47.70 29.14
N PRO A 302 -8.24 48.22 28.96
CA PRO A 302 -9.41 47.55 29.48
C PRO A 302 -10.80 47.91 28.85
N ALA A 303 -11.77 47.15 29.34
CA ALA A 303 -13.16 47.45 29.76
C ALA A 303 -14.25 47.49 28.70
N LYS A 304 -15.15 46.53 28.75
CA LYS A 304 -16.52 46.47 29.35
C LYS A 304 -17.40 47.70 29.16
N LYS A 305 -18.57 47.43 28.53
CA LYS A 305 -19.94 47.89 28.95
C LYS A 305 -20.92 47.13 28.05
N THR A 306 -21.66 46.19 28.53
CA THR A 306 -22.91 46.10 29.33
C THR A 306 -24.10 46.85 28.77
N ALA A 307 -25.14 46.04 28.70
CA ALA A 307 -26.55 46.36 28.89
C ALA A 307 -27.35 46.66 27.61
N THR A 308 -28.54 46.28 27.36
CA THR A 308 -29.65 45.62 28.06
C THR A 308 -30.77 45.39 27.04
N LYS A 309 -31.42 44.23 27.06
CA LYS A 309 -32.83 43.94 27.35
C LYS A 309 -33.92 44.71 26.57
N LYS A 310 -34.77 43.97 25.89
CA LYS A 310 -36.24 43.88 26.04
C LYS A 310 -36.81 43.08 24.86
N THR A 311 -37.36 41.93 25.13
CA THR A 311 -38.76 41.53 25.44
C THR A 311 -39.83 42.06 24.50
N ALA A 312 -40.52 41.18 23.91
CA ALA A 312 -41.97 40.90 23.86
C ALA A 312 -42.30 40.31 22.51
N ALA A 313 -42.77 39.10 22.36
CA ALA A 313 -44.02 38.49 22.76
C ALA A 313 -45.18 38.78 21.79
N LYS A 314 -45.82 37.67 21.45
CA LYS A 314 -47.20 37.52 20.93
C LYS A 314 -47.33 37.58 19.41
N LYS A 315 -48.03 36.72 18.79
CA LYS A 315 -49.13 35.77 18.94
C LYS A 315 -49.76 35.59 17.55
N GLU A 316 -50.11 34.37 17.26
CA GLU A 316 -51.29 33.92 16.51
C GLU A 316 -51.57 34.47 15.08
N ALA A 317 -51.48 33.61 14.08
CA ALA A 317 -52.63 32.92 13.50
C ALA A 317 -52.09 31.74 12.68
#